data_f2d560674e1bc7163bda7a5ca9dcff7d
#
_entry.id   f2d560674e1bc7163bda7a5ca9dcff7d
#
_cell.length_a   1.000
_cell.length_b   1.000
_cell.length_c   1.000
_cell.angle_alpha   90.00
_cell.angle_beta   90.00
_cell.angle_gamma   90.00
#
_symmetry.space_group_name_H-M   'P 1'
#
loop_
_entity.id
_entity.type
_entity.pdbx_description
1 polymer ?
#
loop_
_entity_poly.entity_id
_entity_poly.type
_entity_poly.pdbx_seq_one_letter_code
_entity_poly.pdbx_strand_id
1 'polypeptide(L)'
;MMSNLHQMYFAQAQNNALYKQGNPKANVWADECERLFKRDSLICDFYNHKMSGGKWNGMMTQKHIGYKSWNDDFEKDTCPELFRISASEAPVIAEHNGVVEIEAPFFASKTDAAPQGKEKEGAKWVQIPFMGKSLAGMTLMPYTKGVKGASITYQFKMNALARNAASSNATDSKKVRIHVIIKSTLDYQNKGGMTYGVSVDGAEPILVNFNHNLNEKPENIYDIYYPTIATRIIDKVIEVELPATGDGIHTLTLTPNDPAIIFEKFVIDGREGKQRIKVI
;
A
#
# COMPACT_ATOMS: atom_id res chain seq x y z
N MET A 1 -2.72 28.20 -6.79
CA MET A 1 -4.13 27.91 -6.48
C MET A 1 -4.71 26.81 -7.36
N MET A 2 -4.89 26.94 -8.67
CA MET A 2 -5.52 25.92 -9.53
C MET A 2 -4.96 24.49 -9.32
N SER A 3 -3.64 24.31 -9.33
CA SER A 3 -3.02 23.01 -9.07
C SER A 3 -3.38 22.46 -7.66
N ASN A 4 -3.50 23.31 -6.66
CA ASN A 4 -3.90 22.91 -5.30
C ASN A 4 -5.36 22.41 -5.27
N LEU A 5 -6.27 23.10 -5.95
CA LEU A 5 -7.66 22.69 -6.07
C LEU A 5 -7.81 21.35 -6.79
N HIS A 6 -7.11 21.15 -7.92
CA HIS A 6 -7.13 19.88 -8.63
C HIS A 6 -6.63 18.72 -7.74
N GLN A 7 -5.54 18.93 -7.02
CA GLN A 7 -5.03 17.92 -6.07
C GLN A 7 -6.03 17.62 -4.95
N MET A 8 -6.69 18.65 -4.42
CA MET A 8 -7.68 18.50 -3.35
C MET A 8 -8.89 17.68 -3.81
N TYR A 9 -9.49 18.01 -4.96
CA TYR A 9 -10.62 17.25 -5.48
C TYR A 9 -10.23 15.85 -5.96
N PHE A 10 -9.01 15.67 -6.45
CA PHE A 10 -8.47 14.34 -6.72
C PHE A 10 -8.35 13.51 -5.43
N ALA A 11 -7.84 14.12 -4.34
CA ALA A 11 -7.75 13.46 -3.04
C ALA A 11 -9.15 13.08 -2.50
N GLN A 12 -10.15 13.94 -2.65
CA GLN A 12 -11.54 13.62 -2.31
C GLN A 12 -12.08 12.44 -3.12
N ALA A 13 -11.85 12.42 -4.42
CA ALA A 13 -12.31 11.33 -5.30
C ALA A 13 -11.66 9.99 -4.91
N GLN A 14 -10.36 9.99 -4.59
CA GLN A 14 -9.66 8.81 -4.09
C GLN A 14 -10.20 8.36 -2.74
N ASN A 15 -10.44 9.29 -1.81
CA ASN A 15 -11.06 8.99 -0.52
C ASN A 15 -12.40 8.27 -0.70
N ASN A 16 -13.28 8.83 -1.53
CA ASN A 16 -14.60 8.26 -1.78
C ASN A 16 -14.54 6.86 -2.41
N ALA A 17 -13.66 6.67 -3.40
CA ALA A 17 -13.50 5.40 -4.10
C ALA A 17 -12.98 4.30 -3.15
N LEU A 18 -11.96 4.62 -2.36
CA LEU A 18 -11.34 3.68 -1.43
C LEU A 18 -12.22 3.39 -0.22
N TYR A 19 -12.97 4.38 0.27
CA TYR A 19 -13.94 4.18 1.35
C TYR A 19 -15.01 3.16 0.96
N LYS A 20 -15.56 3.26 -0.27
CA LYS A 20 -16.53 2.29 -0.80
C LYS A 20 -15.97 0.87 -0.92
N GLN A 21 -14.66 0.72 -1.02
CA GLN A 21 -13.96 -0.56 -1.07
C GLN A 21 -13.58 -1.08 0.32
N GLY A 22 -13.88 -0.36 1.39
CA GLY A 22 -13.40 -0.68 2.74
C GLY A 22 -11.87 -0.58 2.90
N ASN A 23 -11.19 0.15 2.01
CA ASN A 23 -9.74 0.24 2.01
C ASN A 23 -9.26 1.36 2.96
N PRO A 24 -8.46 1.04 4.02
CA PRO A 24 -7.99 2.02 5.00
C PRO A 24 -7.17 3.17 4.41
N LYS A 25 -6.63 3.03 3.21
CA LYS A 25 -5.98 4.10 2.47
C LYS A 25 -6.91 5.30 2.22
N ALA A 26 -8.23 5.10 2.34
CA ALA A 26 -9.20 6.20 2.31
C ALA A 26 -8.87 7.28 3.34
N ASN A 27 -8.41 6.90 4.55
CA ASN A 27 -8.06 7.87 5.60
C ASN A 27 -6.87 8.74 5.21
N VAL A 28 -5.88 8.18 4.52
CA VAL A 28 -4.71 8.93 4.01
C VAL A 28 -5.13 10.02 3.01
N TRP A 29 -6.06 9.68 2.12
CA TRP A 29 -6.59 10.63 1.15
C TRP A 29 -7.52 11.68 1.79
N ALA A 30 -8.21 11.32 2.88
CA ALA A 30 -8.96 12.28 3.67
C ALA A 30 -8.02 13.33 4.30
N ASP A 31 -6.91 12.88 4.94
CA ASP A 31 -5.90 13.76 5.52
C ASP A 31 -5.25 14.67 4.47
N GLU A 32 -4.95 14.13 3.30
CA GLU A 32 -4.39 14.91 2.19
C GLU A 32 -5.37 15.96 1.67
N CYS A 33 -6.65 15.64 1.55
CA CYS A 33 -7.68 16.59 1.15
C CYS A 33 -7.80 17.74 2.17
N GLU A 34 -7.85 17.44 3.46
CA GLU A 34 -7.87 18.46 4.52
C GLU A 34 -6.61 19.34 4.50
N ARG A 35 -5.44 18.74 4.30
CA ARG A 35 -4.18 19.46 4.19
C ARG A 35 -4.20 20.46 3.01
N LEU A 36 -4.72 20.03 1.86
CA LEU A 36 -4.81 20.85 0.66
C LEU A 36 -5.86 21.94 0.80
N PHE A 37 -6.97 21.69 1.50
CA PHE A 37 -7.96 22.70 1.87
C PHE A 37 -7.36 23.80 2.73
N LYS A 38 -6.62 23.44 3.79
CA LYS A 38 -5.89 24.40 4.63
C LYS A 38 -4.84 25.18 3.83
N ARG A 39 -4.13 24.50 2.92
CA ARG A 39 -3.14 25.15 2.06
C ARG A 39 -3.77 26.19 1.13
N ASP A 40 -4.98 25.96 0.65
CA ASP A 40 -5.69 26.91 -0.19
C ASP A 40 -5.94 28.24 0.54
N SER A 41 -6.43 28.18 1.77
CA SER A 41 -6.60 29.36 2.63
C SER A 41 -5.29 30.11 2.84
N LEU A 42 -4.17 29.41 3.04
CA LEU A 42 -2.84 30.04 3.17
C LEU A 42 -2.36 30.70 1.88
N ILE A 43 -2.71 30.16 0.71
CA ILE A 43 -2.39 30.75 -0.59
C ILE A 43 -3.18 32.06 -0.77
N CYS A 44 -4.45 32.05 -0.41
CA CYS A 44 -5.31 33.25 -0.47
C CYS A 44 -4.83 34.34 0.50
N ASP A 45 -4.48 33.95 1.74
CA ASP A 45 -3.93 34.86 2.74
C ASP A 45 -2.60 35.49 2.26
N PHE A 46 -1.69 34.68 1.74
CA PHE A 46 -0.42 35.16 1.20
C PHE A 46 -0.64 36.18 0.07
N TYR A 47 -1.54 35.87 -0.88
CA TYR A 47 -1.84 36.76 -2.00
C TYR A 47 -2.42 38.06 -1.54
N ASN A 48 -3.42 38.02 -0.66
CA ASN A 48 -4.12 39.23 -0.21
C ASN A 48 -3.25 40.14 0.69
N HIS A 49 -2.51 39.55 1.63
CA HIS A 49 -1.92 40.33 2.71
C HIS A 49 -0.39 40.46 2.66
N LYS A 50 0.31 39.55 1.96
CA LYS A 50 1.78 39.48 1.99
C LYS A 50 2.41 39.82 0.65
N MET A 51 1.84 39.33 -0.43
CA MET A 51 2.37 39.59 -1.76
C MET A 51 2.36 41.08 -2.08
N SER A 52 3.49 41.58 -2.56
CA SER A 52 3.70 43.00 -2.89
C SER A 52 3.28 43.95 -1.74
N GLY A 53 3.58 43.57 -0.50
CA GLY A 53 3.25 44.40 0.67
C GLY A 53 1.75 44.57 0.93
N GLY A 54 0.91 43.62 0.47
CA GLY A 54 -0.53 43.69 0.65
C GLY A 54 -1.28 44.54 -0.40
N LYS A 55 -0.59 44.95 -1.47
CA LYS A 55 -1.19 45.72 -2.57
C LYS A 55 -2.47 45.05 -3.15
N TRP A 56 -2.52 43.72 -3.14
CA TRP A 56 -3.59 42.97 -3.76
C TRP A 56 -4.68 42.49 -2.76
N ASN A 57 -4.74 43.16 -1.59
CA ASN A 57 -5.75 42.85 -0.59
C ASN A 57 -7.17 42.94 -1.18
N GLY A 58 -7.97 41.89 -0.95
CA GLY A 58 -9.33 41.79 -1.45
C GLY A 58 -9.47 41.17 -2.86
N MET A 59 -8.37 40.88 -3.55
CA MET A 59 -8.44 40.24 -4.89
C MET A 59 -8.73 38.75 -4.85
N MET A 60 -8.36 38.06 -3.78
CA MET A 60 -8.61 36.61 -3.59
C MET A 60 -9.62 36.42 -2.44
N THR A 61 -10.82 36.96 -2.60
CA THR A 61 -11.89 36.88 -1.60
C THR A 61 -13.08 36.08 -2.04
N GLN A 62 -13.20 35.80 -3.35
CA GLN A 62 -14.30 35.01 -3.86
C GLN A 62 -14.19 33.56 -3.35
N LYS A 63 -15.30 33.08 -2.85
CA LYS A 63 -15.45 31.67 -2.43
C LYS A 63 -15.39 30.78 -3.65
N HIS A 64 -14.69 29.65 -3.55
CA HIS A 64 -14.43 28.78 -4.72
C HIS A 64 -14.40 27.29 -4.39
N ILE A 65 -14.33 26.92 -3.10
CA ILE A 65 -14.42 25.52 -2.66
C ILE A 65 -15.85 25.26 -2.17
N GLY A 66 -16.49 24.21 -2.73
CA GLY A 66 -17.89 23.92 -2.45
C GLY A 66 -18.87 24.70 -3.31
N TYR A 67 -18.39 25.46 -4.29
CA TYR A 67 -19.21 26.23 -5.23
C TYR A 67 -20.05 25.29 -6.11
N LYS A 68 -21.37 25.48 -6.12
CA LYS A 68 -22.31 24.62 -6.85
C LYS A 68 -23.04 25.35 -7.96
N SER A 69 -23.35 26.61 -7.75
CA SER A 69 -24.04 27.45 -8.73
C SER A 69 -23.63 28.91 -8.59
N TRP A 70 -23.95 29.72 -9.61
CA TRP A 70 -23.66 31.15 -9.62
C TRP A 70 -24.33 31.91 -8.47
N ASN A 71 -25.44 31.43 -7.98
CA ASN A 71 -26.23 32.07 -6.91
C ASN A 71 -26.07 31.35 -5.56
N ASP A 72 -24.98 30.61 -5.36
CA ASP A 72 -24.73 29.99 -4.04
C ASP A 72 -24.50 31.09 -2.99
N ASP A 73 -25.26 31.01 -1.91
CA ASP A 73 -25.23 31.95 -0.80
C ASP A 73 -24.36 31.48 0.40
N PHE A 74 -23.49 30.49 0.17
CA PHE A 74 -22.59 29.99 1.20
C PHE A 74 -21.62 31.10 1.67
N GLU A 75 -21.46 31.21 2.98
CA GLU A 75 -20.66 32.32 3.57
C GLU A 75 -19.16 32.18 3.37
N LYS A 76 -18.66 30.94 3.31
CA LYS A 76 -17.22 30.62 3.23
C LYS A 76 -16.96 29.30 2.52
N ASP A 77 -15.73 29.13 2.08
CA ASP A 77 -15.26 27.86 1.56
C ASP A 77 -15.41 26.75 2.60
N THR A 78 -15.87 25.59 2.17
CA THR A 78 -16.05 24.41 3.03
C THR A 78 -15.23 23.24 2.50
N CYS A 79 -14.58 22.52 3.43
CA CYS A 79 -13.89 21.30 3.07
C CYS A 79 -14.89 20.32 2.47
N PRO A 80 -14.56 19.66 1.34
CA PRO A 80 -15.40 18.61 0.78
C PRO A 80 -15.72 17.51 1.80
N GLU A 81 -16.86 16.85 1.63
CA GLU A 81 -17.22 15.70 2.46
C GLU A 81 -16.20 14.58 2.31
N LEU A 82 -15.74 14.06 3.44
CA LEU A 82 -14.72 13.02 3.53
C LEU A 82 -15.21 11.87 4.40
N PHE A 83 -14.84 10.67 4.02
CA PHE A 83 -15.21 9.46 4.73
C PHE A 83 -13.97 8.81 5.36
N ARG A 84 -14.13 8.28 6.58
CA ARG A 84 -13.06 7.63 7.31
C ARG A 84 -13.48 6.24 7.77
N ILE A 85 -12.56 5.30 7.66
CA ILE A 85 -12.72 3.94 8.18
C ILE A 85 -12.20 3.93 9.61
N SER A 86 -12.95 3.33 10.51
CA SER A 86 -12.54 3.20 11.92
C SER A 86 -11.26 2.37 12.03
N ALA A 87 -10.31 2.86 12.82
CA ALA A 87 -9.03 2.16 13.06
C ALA A 87 -9.16 0.98 14.06
N SER A 88 -10.33 0.69 14.57
CA SER A 88 -10.53 -0.32 15.64
C SER A 88 -10.64 -1.76 15.14
N GLU A 89 -10.76 -1.99 13.86
CA GLU A 89 -10.84 -3.33 13.26
C GLU A 89 -9.64 -3.59 12.37
N ALA A 90 -9.11 -4.82 12.42
CA ALA A 90 -8.07 -5.27 11.50
C ALA A 90 -8.60 -5.11 10.07
N PRO A 91 -7.91 -4.38 9.18
CA PRO A 91 -8.46 -4.06 7.89
C PRO A 91 -8.57 -5.31 7.02
N VAL A 92 -9.78 -5.60 6.55
CA VAL A 92 -10.04 -6.60 5.50
C VAL A 92 -10.20 -5.86 4.19
N ILE A 93 -9.20 -5.97 3.32
CA ILE A 93 -9.19 -5.25 2.05
C ILE A 93 -9.93 -6.06 0.98
N ALA A 94 -11.02 -5.49 0.46
CA ALA A 94 -11.84 -6.16 -0.55
C ALA A 94 -11.25 -6.02 -1.97
N GLU A 95 -11.52 -7.02 -2.81
CA GLU A 95 -11.17 -6.98 -4.22
C GLU A 95 -11.91 -5.88 -4.97
N HIS A 96 -11.23 -5.32 -5.97
CA HIS A 96 -11.83 -4.48 -6.99
C HIS A 96 -11.41 -4.99 -8.37
N ASN A 97 -12.39 -5.36 -9.20
CA ASN A 97 -12.15 -5.92 -10.54
C ASN A 97 -11.18 -7.13 -10.53
N GLY A 98 -11.33 -8.02 -9.56
CA GLY A 98 -10.51 -9.24 -9.43
C GLY A 98 -9.11 -9.00 -8.88
N VAL A 99 -8.81 -7.82 -8.34
CA VAL A 99 -7.51 -7.45 -7.77
C VAL A 99 -7.69 -6.90 -6.36
N VAL A 100 -6.84 -7.34 -5.43
CA VAL A 100 -6.72 -6.75 -4.09
C VAL A 100 -5.36 -6.05 -4.00
N GLU A 101 -5.35 -4.80 -3.56
CA GLU A 101 -4.13 -4.02 -3.32
C GLU A 101 -3.99 -3.68 -1.85
N ILE A 102 -2.92 -4.16 -1.21
CA ILE A 102 -2.66 -3.98 0.22
C ILE A 102 -1.37 -3.19 0.40
N GLU A 103 -1.45 -2.02 1.01
CA GLU A 103 -0.25 -1.28 1.42
C GLU A 103 0.33 -1.92 2.70
N ALA A 104 1.65 -2.05 2.79
CA ALA A 104 2.30 -2.73 3.90
C ALA A 104 1.94 -2.21 5.31
N PRO A 105 1.63 -0.93 5.55
CA PRO A 105 1.18 -0.45 6.86
C PRO A 105 -0.20 -0.99 7.30
N PHE A 106 -1.00 -1.56 6.41
CA PHE A 106 -2.37 -2.01 6.72
C PHE A 106 -2.45 -3.48 7.08
N PHE A 107 -1.61 -3.89 8.03
CA PHE A 107 -1.59 -5.25 8.54
C PHE A 107 -2.74 -5.52 9.54
N ALA A 108 -3.18 -6.76 9.59
CA ALA A 108 -4.15 -7.23 10.58
C ALA A 108 -3.48 -7.56 11.91
N SER A 109 -2.31 -8.19 11.85
CA SER A 109 -1.49 -8.51 13.03
C SER A 109 -0.02 -8.59 12.68
N LYS A 110 0.84 -8.45 13.69
CA LYS A 110 2.28 -8.61 13.55
C LYS A 110 2.88 -9.23 14.80
N THR A 111 3.93 -10.00 14.61
CA THR A 111 4.74 -10.57 15.67
C THR A 111 6.18 -10.09 15.51
N ASP A 112 6.75 -9.50 16.53
CA ASP A 112 8.14 -9.07 16.53
C ASP A 112 9.09 -10.29 16.62
N ALA A 113 10.35 -10.10 16.24
CA ALA A 113 11.34 -11.17 16.30
C ALA A 113 11.63 -11.59 17.74
N ALA A 114 11.84 -12.87 17.93
CA ALA A 114 12.28 -13.40 19.23
C ALA A 114 13.72 -12.95 19.54
N PRO A 115 14.04 -12.69 20.83
CA PRO A 115 15.42 -12.44 21.25
C PRO A 115 16.35 -13.59 20.86
N GLN A 116 17.56 -13.28 20.41
CA GLN A 116 18.54 -14.29 20.02
C GLN A 116 19.84 -14.18 20.86
N GLY A 117 20.39 -15.31 21.24
CA GLY A 117 21.63 -15.35 22.03
C GLY A 117 21.49 -14.64 23.37
N LYS A 118 22.34 -13.62 23.63
CA LYS A 118 22.33 -12.81 24.87
C LYS A 118 21.46 -11.56 24.79
N GLU A 119 20.74 -11.36 23.70
CA GLU A 119 19.88 -10.17 23.51
C GLU A 119 18.64 -10.27 24.42
N LYS A 120 18.23 -9.14 24.97
CA LYS A 120 16.99 -9.04 25.78
C LYS A 120 15.75 -8.87 24.92
N GLU A 121 15.89 -8.31 23.72
CA GLU A 121 14.80 -8.03 22.79
C GLU A 121 15.22 -8.33 21.36
N GLY A 122 14.31 -8.89 20.56
CA GLY A 122 14.47 -9.08 19.13
C GLY A 122 14.27 -7.80 18.33
N ALA A 123 14.36 -7.90 16.99
CA ALA A 123 13.99 -6.82 16.11
C ALA A 123 12.46 -6.60 16.14
N LYS A 124 12.02 -5.34 16.02
CA LYS A 124 10.60 -4.96 16.09
C LYS A 124 10.14 -4.42 14.74
N TRP A 125 8.90 -4.70 14.38
CA TRP A 125 8.27 -4.11 13.19
C TRP A 125 8.07 -2.62 13.35
N VAL A 126 8.63 -1.86 12.41
CA VAL A 126 8.49 -0.41 12.32
C VAL A 126 8.01 0.00 10.93
N GLN A 127 7.25 1.07 10.91
CA GLN A 127 6.84 1.74 9.68
C GLN A 127 7.87 2.81 9.35
N ILE A 128 8.41 2.77 8.13
CA ILE A 128 9.34 3.80 7.64
C ILE A 128 8.58 4.70 6.67
N PRO A 129 8.34 5.96 7.04
CA PRO A 129 7.71 6.94 6.17
C PRO A 129 8.52 7.13 4.88
N PHE A 130 7.85 7.39 3.76
CA PHE A 130 8.44 7.68 2.45
C PHE A 130 9.34 6.60 1.84
N MET A 131 9.36 5.40 2.42
CA MET A 131 10.11 4.26 1.86
C MET A 131 9.25 3.36 0.99
N GLY A 132 7.93 3.47 1.05
CA GLY A 132 7.03 2.77 0.14
C GLY A 132 6.89 3.50 -1.20
N LYS A 133 6.42 2.81 -2.22
CA LYS A 133 6.15 3.39 -3.53
C LYS A 133 5.00 4.38 -3.49
N SER A 134 3.95 4.07 -2.74
CA SER A 134 2.74 4.88 -2.58
C SER A 134 2.49 5.36 -1.16
N LEU A 135 2.96 4.64 -0.15
CA LEU A 135 2.88 5.02 1.26
C LEU A 135 4.21 4.76 1.98
N ALA A 136 4.14 4.14 3.16
CA ALA A 136 5.29 3.76 3.95
C ALA A 136 5.68 2.30 3.72
N GLY A 137 6.93 1.95 3.96
CA GLY A 137 7.38 0.57 4.04
C GLY A 137 7.27 0.01 5.45
N MET A 138 7.14 -1.31 5.57
CA MET A 138 7.22 -2.05 6.83
C MET A 138 8.48 -2.90 6.86
N THR A 139 9.23 -2.83 7.95
CA THR A 139 10.48 -3.58 8.14
C THR A 139 10.75 -3.88 9.60
N LEU A 140 11.67 -4.79 9.86
CA LEU A 140 12.16 -5.10 11.20
C LEU A 140 13.42 -4.28 11.52
N MET A 141 13.44 -3.64 12.68
CA MET A 141 14.60 -2.87 13.16
C MET A 141 14.95 -3.22 14.61
N PRO A 142 16.22 -3.07 15.01
CA PRO A 142 17.37 -2.69 14.19
C PRO A 142 17.85 -3.82 13.28
N TYR A 143 18.46 -3.50 12.15
CA TYR A 143 18.95 -4.47 11.16
C TYR A 143 20.13 -5.33 11.64
N THR A 144 20.70 -4.99 12.78
CA THR A 144 21.78 -5.75 13.42
C THR A 144 21.28 -6.96 14.21
N LYS A 145 19.97 -7.05 14.46
CA LYS A 145 19.34 -8.15 15.18
C LYS A 145 18.77 -9.20 14.23
N GLY A 146 18.70 -10.43 14.71
CA GLY A 146 18.04 -11.50 13.97
C GLY A 146 16.52 -11.29 13.88
N VAL A 147 15.91 -11.93 12.91
CA VAL A 147 14.47 -11.79 12.59
C VAL A 147 13.64 -13.05 12.88
N LYS A 148 14.25 -14.05 13.52
CA LYS A 148 13.59 -15.33 13.78
C LYS A 148 12.28 -15.17 14.54
N GLY A 149 11.22 -15.80 14.06
CA GLY A 149 9.89 -15.78 14.68
C GLY A 149 9.07 -14.54 14.37
N ALA A 150 9.61 -13.56 13.62
CA ALA A 150 8.85 -12.41 13.18
C ALA A 150 7.88 -12.79 12.07
N SER A 151 6.69 -12.21 12.11
CA SER A 151 5.70 -12.32 11.04
C SER A 151 4.84 -11.07 10.95
N ILE A 152 4.24 -10.85 9.79
CA ILE A 152 3.24 -9.80 9.58
C ILE A 152 2.12 -10.39 8.71
N THR A 153 0.87 -10.21 9.15
CA THR A 153 -0.30 -10.85 8.53
C THR A 153 -1.29 -9.79 8.08
N TYR A 154 -1.80 -9.99 6.89
CA TYR A 154 -2.80 -9.14 6.24
C TYR A 154 -4.08 -9.95 6.03
N GLN A 155 -5.22 -9.29 6.05
CA GLN A 155 -6.50 -9.89 5.68
C GLN A 155 -7.02 -9.26 4.40
N PHE A 156 -7.53 -10.10 3.50
CA PHE A 156 -8.15 -9.63 2.28
C PHE A 156 -9.39 -10.46 1.94
N LYS A 157 -10.31 -9.83 1.24
CA LYS A 157 -11.51 -10.49 0.76
C LYS A 157 -11.46 -10.60 -0.76
N MET A 158 -11.51 -11.85 -1.23
CA MET A 158 -11.60 -12.15 -2.64
C MET A 158 -12.74 -13.13 -2.87
N ASN A 159 -13.72 -12.73 -3.64
CA ASN A 159 -14.83 -13.62 -3.93
C ASN A 159 -14.30 -14.81 -4.74
N ALA A 160 -14.54 -16.03 -4.25
CA ALA A 160 -14.41 -17.20 -5.07
C ALA A 160 -15.25 -16.98 -6.33
N LEU A 161 -14.74 -17.39 -7.49
CA LEU A 161 -15.31 -17.23 -8.83
C LEU A 161 -16.83 -17.07 -8.80
N ALA A 162 -17.35 -16.09 -9.56
CA ALA A 162 -18.76 -16.04 -9.89
C ALA A 162 -19.17 -17.47 -10.32
N ARG A 163 -19.99 -18.11 -9.51
CA ARG A 163 -20.48 -19.46 -9.80
C ARG A 163 -21.12 -19.42 -11.17
N ASN A 164 -20.44 -19.96 -12.14
CA ASN A 164 -21.16 -20.52 -13.30
C ASN A 164 -21.98 -21.67 -12.72
N ALA A 165 -23.29 -21.49 -12.65
CA ALA A 165 -24.26 -22.34 -11.96
C ALA A 165 -24.42 -23.79 -12.52
N ALA A 166 -23.37 -24.32 -13.13
CA ALA A 166 -23.40 -25.63 -13.82
C ALA A 166 -22.37 -26.64 -13.33
N SER A 167 -21.51 -26.35 -12.34
CA SER A 167 -20.56 -27.34 -11.83
C SER A 167 -20.78 -27.60 -10.34
N SER A 168 -21.22 -28.83 -10.03
CA SER A 168 -21.64 -29.27 -8.69
C SER A 168 -20.52 -29.95 -7.88
N ASN A 169 -19.23 -29.71 -8.20
CA ASN A 169 -18.11 -30.30 -7.45
C ASN A 169 -17.39 -29.28 -6.60
N ALA A 170 -17.51 -29.44 -5.29
CA ALA A 170 -17.09 -28.52 -4.23
C ALA A 170 -15.59 -28.53 -3.91
N THR A 171 -14.73 -28.40 -4.92
CA THR A 171 -13.27 -28.26 -4.75
C THR A 171 -12.72 -27.13 -5.65
N ASP A 172 -13.45 -26.03 -5.77
CA ASP A 172 -12.99 -24.92 -6.59
C ASP A 172 -11.99 -24.05 -5.81
N SER A 173 -10.71 -24.40 -5.89
CA SER A 173 -9.63 -23.47 -5.55
C SER A 173 -9.44 -22.47 -6.68
N LYS A 174 -9.23 -21.19 -6.34
CA LYS A 174 -8.93 -20.13 -7.32
C LYS A 174 -7.44 -19.91 -7.38
N LYS A 175 -6.84 -20.07 -8.57
CA LYS A 175 -5.44 -19.65 -8.79
C LYS A 175 -5.34 -18.13 -8.79
N VAL A 176 -4.43 -17.62 -7.98
CA VAL A 176 -4.12 -16.19 -7.90
C VAL A 176 -2.61 -15.96 -7.99
N ARG A 177 -2.24 -14.79 -8.47
CA ARG A 177 -0.85 -14.32 -8.47
C ARG A 177 -0.69 -13.30 -7.36
N ILE A 178 0.25 -13.53 -6.47
CA ILE A 178 0.60 -12.59 -5.41
C ILE A 178 1.89 -11.89 -5.77
N HIS A 179 1.81 -10.60 -6.00
CA HIS A 179 2.95 -9.70 -6.17
C HIS A 179 3.39 -9.22 -4.80
N VAL A 180 4.61 -9.51 -4.41
CA VAL A 180 5.24 -8.96 -3.21
C VAL A 180 6.21 -7.89 -3.63
N ILE A 181 5.84 -6.64 -3.38
CA ILE A 181 6.60 -5.46 -3.78
C ILE A 181 7.46 -5.02 -2.60
N ILE A 182 8.77 -5.06 -2.83
CA ILE A 182 9.81 -4.84 -1.84
C ILE A 182 10.72 -3.73 -2.33
N LYS A 183 11.21 -2.89 -1.41
CA LYS A 183 12.26 -1.92 -1.70
C LYS A 183 13.48 -2.61 -2.26
N SER A 184 14.06 -2.07 -3.33
CA SER A 184 15.28 -2.63 -3.89
C SER A 184 16.40 -2.62 -2.85
N THR A 185 16.88 -3.82 -2.49
CA THR A 185 17.95 -4.03 -1.51
C THR A 185 18.92 -5.04 -2.08
N LEU A 186 20.20 -4.69 -2.07
CA LEU A 186 21.27 -5.61 -2.47
C LEU A 186 21.51 -6.67 -1.38
N ASP A 187 22.06 -7.82 -1.78
CA ASP A 187 22.53 -8.83 -0.82
C ASP A 187 23.79 -8.34 -0.10
N TYR A 188 23.61 -7.48 0.90
CA TYR A 188 24.73 -6.88 1.65
C TYR A 188 25.45 -7.88 2.57
N GLN A 189 24.86 -9.07 2.79
CA GLN A 189 25.48 -10.12 3.59
C GLN A 189 26.27 -11.13 2.74
N ASN A 190 26.21 -11.04 1.42
CA ASN A 190 26.85 -11.96 0.45
C ASN A 190 26.50 -13.43 0.71
N LYS A 191 25.23 -13.72 1.03
CA LYS A 191 24.73 -15.07 1.32
C LYS A 191 24.07 -15.77 0.10
N GLY A 192 24.14 -15.18 -1.07
CA GLY A 192 23.45 -15.68 -2.26
C GLY A 192 22.00 -15.24 -2.34
N GLY A 193 21.70 -14.07 -1.78
CA GLY A 193 20.41 -13.41 -1.75
C GLY A 193 19.73 -13.47 -0.38
N MET A 194 18.74 -12.62 -0.22
CA MET A 194 17.93 -12.50 0.99
C MET A 194 16.57 -13.14 0.76
N THR A 195 15.98 -13.69 1.83
CA THR A 195 14.79 -14.55 1.71
C THR A 195 13.68 -14.15 2.69
N TYR A 196 12.46 -14.44 2.29
CA TYR A 196 11.27 -14.42 3.14
C TYR A 196 10.32 -15.55 2.76
N GLY A 197 9.48 -15.98 3.70
CA GLY A 197 8.40 -16.90 3.47
C GLY A 197 7.09 -16.17 3.18
N VAL A 198 6.26 -16.74 2.31
CA VAL A 198 4.89 -16.29 2.05
C VAL A 198 3.94 -17.44 2.31
N SER A 199 2.98 -17.25 3.19
CA SER A 199 1.92 -18.21 3.51
C SER A 199 0.56 -17.60 3.27
N VAL A 200 -0.35 -18.37 2.73
CA VAL A 200 -1.76 -18.00 2.58
C VAL A 200 -2.59 -18.98 3.42
N ASP A 201 -3.52 -18.45 4.20
CA ASP A 201 -4.45 -19.21 5.05
C ASP A 201 -3.78 -20.27 5.93
N GLY A 202 -2.55 -19.97 6.41
CA GLY A 202 -1.79 -20.86 7.26
C GLY A 202 -1.15 -22.06 6.56
N ALA A 203 -1.15 -22.09 5.23
CA ALA A 203 -0.40 -23.11 4.47
C ALA A 203 1.11 -23.01 4.69
N GLU A 204 1.84 -24.07 4.35
CA GLU A 204 3.31 -24.05 4.43
C GLU A 204 3.90 -22.87 3.66
N PRO A 205 4.84 -22.11 4.26
CA PRO A 205 5.41 -20.93 3.63
C PRO A 205 6.21 -21.25 2.37
N ILE A 206 5.89 -20.58 1.28
CA ILE A 206 6.70 -20.58 0.06
C ILE A 206 7.90 -19.68 0.28
N LEU A 207 9.11 -20.24 0.21
CA LEU A 207 10.36 -19.49 0.36
C LEU A 207 10.67 -18.72 -0.92
N VAL A 208 10.86 -17.42 -0.79
CA VAL A 208 11.20 -16.51 -1.89
C VAL A 208 12.58 -15.89 -1.65
N ASN A 209 13.52 -16.18 -2.54
CA ASN A 209 14.78 -15.42 -2.62
C ASN A 209 14.59 -14.27 -3.60
N PHE A 210 14.64 -13.02 -3.11
CA PHE A 210 14.19 -11.89 -3.92
C PHE A 210 15.29 -11.12 -4.64
N ASN A 211 16.56 -11.27 -4.24
CA ASN A 211 17.65 -10.46 -4.79
C ASN A 211 18.94 -11.23 -5.17
N HIS A 212 18.90 -12.57 -5.24
CA HIS A 212 20.06 -13.38 -5.62
C HIS A 212 20.62 -13.02 -7.02
N ASN A 213 19.78 -12.55 -7.91
CA ASN A 213 20.12 -12.16 -9.28
C ASN A 213 20.20 -10.62 -9.47
N LEU A 214 20.14 -9.85 -8.38
CA LEU A 214 20.30 -8.39 -8.42
C LEU A 214 21.80 -8.02 -8.44
N ASN A 215 22.43 -8.21 -9.56
CA ASN A 215 23.86 -7.97 -9.76
C ASN A 215 24.16 -7.56 -11.20
N GLU A 216 25.38 -7.08 -11.46
CA GLU A 216 25.84 -6.58 -12.77
C GLU A 216 26.41 -7.68 -13.68
N LYS A 217 26.13 -8.95 -13.43
CA LYS A 217 26.51 -10.02 -14.36
C LYS A 217 25.81 -9.87 -15.70
N PRO A 218 26.45 -10.27 -16.81
CA PRO A 218 25.90 -10.09 -18.16
C PRO A 218 24.46 -10.59 -18.33
N GLU A 219 24.11 -11.70 -17.67
CA GLU A 219 22.78 -12.31 -17.71
C GLU A 219 21.70 -11.53 -16.92
N ASN A 220 22.11 -10.63 -16.03
CA ASN A 220 21.21 -9.93 -15.12
C ASN A 220 21.16 -8.41 -15.32
N ILE A 221 22.21 -7.83 -15.89
CA ILE A 221 22.44 -6.37 -15.85
C ILE A 221 21.33 -5.58 -16.55
N TYR A 222 20.86 -6.02 -17.72
CA TYR A 222 19.86 -5.30 -18.50
C TYR A 222 18.42 -5.69 -18.14
N ASP A 223 18.18 -6.96 -17.82
CA ASP A 223 16.83 -7.46 -17.61
C ASP A 223 16.38 -7.35 -16.15
N ILE A 224 17.31 -7.28 -15.19
CA ILE A 224 17.01 -7.30 -13.77
C ILE A 224 17.59 -6.08 -13.04
N TYR A 225 18.93 -5.89 -13.14
CA TYR A 225 19.62 -4.90 -12.32
C TYR A 225 19.22 -3.45 -12.68
N TYR A 226 19.38 -3.01 -13.92
CA TYR A 226 19.01 -1.66 -14.32
C TYR A 226 17.51 -1.37 -14.19
N PRO A 227 16.60 -2.24 -14.60
CA PRO A 227 15.17 -2.03 -14.35
C PRO A 227 14.83 -1.89 -12.85
N THR A 228 15.46 -2.69 -11.99
CA THR A 228 15.27 -2.60 -10.54
C THR A 228 15.78 -1.28 -9.97
N ILE A 229 16.97 -0.81 -10.41
CA ILE A 229 17.51 0.48 -9.99
C ILE A 229 16.59 1.62 -10.46
N ALA A 230 16.12 1.57 -11.70
CA ALA A 230 15.25 2.60 -12.27
C ALA A 230 13.90 2.69 -11.55
N THR A 231 13.29 1.55 -11.23
CA THR A 231 11.98 1.49 -10.54
C THR A 231 12.09 1.61 -9.03
N ARG A 232 13.27 1.28 -8.47
CA ARG A 232 13.55 1.25 -7.01
C ARG A 232 12.73 0.22 -6.24
N ILE A 233 12.18 -0.76 -6.91
CA ILE A 233 11.43 -1.87 -6.33
C ILE A 233 11.87 -3.20 -6.91
N ILE A 234 11.62 -4.26 -6.15
CA ILE A 234 11.66 -5.64 -6.61
C ILE A 234 10.25 -6.19 -6.50
N ASP A 235 9.70 -6.67 -7.61
CA ASP A 235 8.40 -7.36 -7.65
C ASP A 235 8.64 -8.85 -7.79
N LYS A 236 8.25 -9.62 -6.78
CA LYS A 236 8.28 -11.10 -6.81
C LYS A 236 6.88 -11.63 -6.87
N VAL A 237 6.63 -12.41 -7.91
CA VAL A 237 5.32 -13.00 -8.18
C VAL A 237 5.35 -14.47 -7.78
N ILE A 238 4.39 -14.87 -6.97
CA ILE A 238 4.12 -16.26 -6.63
C ILE A 238 2.70 -16.63 -7.06
N GLU A 239 2.52 -17.85 -7.52
CA GLU A 239 1.20 -18.41 -7.83
C GLU A 239 0.77 -19.31 -6.68
N VAL A 240 -0.44 -19.08 -6.17
CA VAL A 240 -1.04 -19.87 -5.11
C VAL A 240 -2.48 -20.23 -5.45
N GLU A 241 -2.98 -21.29 -4.85
CA GLU A 241 -4.38 -21.66 -4.91
C GLU A 241 -5.07 -21.19 -3.64
N LEU A 242 -6.07 -20.32 -3.78
CA LEU A 242 -6.92 -19.89 -2.67
C LEU A 242 -7.99 -20.97 -2.45
N PRO A 243 -8.08 -21.54 -1.25
CA PRO A 243 -9.18 -22.45 -0.91
C PRO A 243 -10.50 -21.67 -0.87
N ALA A 244 -11.62 -22.31 -1.11
CA ALA A 244 -12.93 -21.70 -0.91
C ALA A 244 -13.16 -21.47 0.60
N THR A 245 -13.32 -20.22 1.01
CA THR A 245 -13.74 -19.84 2.37
C THR A 245 -15.22 -19.40 2.35
N GLY A 246 -15.94 -19.64 3.43
CA GLY A 246 -17.39 -19.36 3.50
C GLY A 246 -17.74 -17.86 3.38
N ASP A 247 -16.82 -16.99 3.82
CA ASP A 247 -16.96 -15.52 3.82
C ASP A 247 -16.07 -14.83 2.77
N GLY A 248 -15.23 -15.59 2.05
CA GLY A 248 -14.27 -15.08 1.07
C GLY A 248 -13.08 -14.34 1.69
N ILE A 249 -12.90 -14.43 3.01
CA ILE A 249 -11.77 -13.78 3.70
C ILE A 249 -10.59 -14.75 3.75
N HIS A 250 -9.43 -14.23 3.36
CA HIS A 250 -8.15 -14.91 3.34
C HIS A 250 -7.09 -14.16 4.13
N THR A 251 -6.05 -14.85 4.52
CA THR A 251 -4.89 -14.27 5.20
C THR A 251 -3.63 -14.42 4.36
N LEU A 252 -2.83 -13.37 4.30
CA LEU A 252 -1.49 -13.36 3.70
C LEU A 252 -0.48 -13.08 4.81
N THR A 253 0.41 -14.03 5.09
CA THR A 253 1.44 -13.90 6.12
C THR A 253 2.83 -13.89 5.49
N LEU A 254 3.62 -12.88 5.84
CA LEU A 254 5.02 -12.73 5.45
C LEU A 254 5.91 -13.04 6.65
N THR A 255 6.92 -13.86 6.43
CA THR A 255 7.90 -14.26 7.45
C THR A 255 9.30 -13.95 6.92
N PRO A 256 9.93 -12.81 7.29
CA PRO A 256 11.28 -12.52 6.86
C PRO A 256 12.29 -13.49 7.50
N ASN A 257 13.23 -13.98 6.71
CA ASN A 257 14.34 -14.80 7.19
C ASN A 257 15.64 -13.99 7.31
N ASP A 258 15.68 -12.84 6.63
CA ASP A 258 16.82 -11.92 6.66
C ASP A 258 16.39 -10.54 7.14
N PRO A 259 17.27 -9.79 7.82
CA PRO A 259 16.98 -8.41 8.22
C PRO A 259 17.00 -7.47 7.00
N ALA A 260 16.52 -6.22 7.19
CA ALA A 260 16.49 -5.17 6.18
C ALA A 260 15.61 -5.44 4.95
N ILE A 261 14.65 -6.35 5.04
CA ILE A 261 13.60 -6.48 4.03
C ILE A 261 12.55 -5.41 4.31
N ILE A 262 12.27 -4.56 3.33
CA ILE A 262 11.27 -3.50 3.43
C ILE A 262 10.12 -3.84 2.50
N PHE A 263 9.02 -4.31 3.06
CA PHE A 263 7.79 -4.56 2.32
C PHE A 263 7.07 -3.24 2.05
N GLU A 264 6.65 -3.01 0.81
CA GLU A 264 5.97 -1.79 0.40
C GLU A 264 4.49 -2.02 0.13
N LYS A 265 4.17 -3.05 -0.64
CA LYS A 265 2.81 -3.31 -1.13
C LYS A 265 2.64 -4.76 -1.56
N PHE A 266 1.41 -5.25 -1.49
CA PHE A 266 1.03 -6.56 -2.02
C PHE A 266 -0.11 -6.41 -3.00
N VAL A 267 -0.06 -7.14 -4.11
CA VAL A 267 -1.15 -7.16 -5.08
C VAL A 267 -1.54 -8.62 -5.33
N ILE A 268 -2.77 -8.97 -4.98
CA ILE A 268 -3.33 -10.28 -5.21
C ILE A 268 -4.21 -10.18 -6.46
N ASP A 269 -3.78 -10.82 -7.55
CA ASP A 269 -4.46 -10.80 -8.83
C ASP A 269 -5.12 -12.15 -9.13
N GLY A 270 -6.44 -12.14 -9.08
CA GLY A 270 -7.28 -13.31 -9.38
C GLY A 270 -7.85 -13.31 -10.81
N ARG A 271 -7.36 -12.44 -11.70
CA ARG A 271 -7.84 -12.39 -13.09
C ARG A 271 -7.19 -13.46 -13.94
N GLU A 272 -7.94 -14.01 -14.89
CA GLU A 272 -7.41 -14.95 -15.87
C GLU A 272 -6.51 -14.25 -16.90
N GLY A 273 -5.44 -14.93 -17.32
CA GLY A 273 -4.49 -14.46 -18.32
C GLY A 273 -3.39 -13.53 -17.76
N LYS A 274 -2.35 -13.30 -18.59
CA LYS A 274 -1.23 -12.41 -18.26
C LYS A 274 -1.60 -10.94 -18.53
N GLN A 275 -2.48 -10.37 -17.74
CA GLN A 275 -2.67 -8.92 -17.79
C GLN A 275 -1.54 -8.23 -17.03
N ARG A 276 -0.91 -7.22 -17.67
CA ARG A 276 0.10 -6.41 -17.00
C ARG A 276 -0.56 -5.65 -15.84
N ILE A 277 -0.19 -5.97 -14.62
CA ILE A 277 -0.51 -5.15 -13.47
C ILE A 277 0.42 -3.94 -13.52
N LYS A 278 -0.14 -2.73 -13.54
CA LYS A 278 0.65 -1.54 -13.24
C LYS A 278 0.89 -1.54 -11.73
N VAL A 279 2.02 -2.05 -11.32
CA VAL A 279 2.47 -2.07 -9.91
C VAL A 279 2.91 -0.68 -9.44
N ILE A 280 2.91 0.28 -10.36
CA ILE A 280 3.39 1.65 -10.15
C ILE A 280 2.27 2.64 -10.42
#